data_d6ffb7b5ff8c4e57a3a1c3ee6f1ece63
#
_entry.id   d6ffb7b5ff8c4e57a3a1c3ee6f1ece63
#
_cell.length_a   1.000
_cell.length_b   1.000
_cell.length_c   1.000
_cell.angle_alpha   90.00
_cell.angle_beta   90.00
_cell.angle_gamma   90.00
#
_symmetry.space_group_name_H-M   'P 1'
#
loop_
_entity.id
_entity.type
_entity.pdbx_description
1 polymer ?
#
loop_
_entity_poly.entity_id
_entity_poly.type
_entity_poly.pdbx_seq_one_letter_code
_entity_poly.pdbx_strand_id
1 'polypeptide(L)'
;MQAATGGEFLSPTGNISCEVDYQRAGLTQAYCQTATPARSVTMTATGSYTTCTGQQCLGNSGDGTPTLAYGTTTGAGPFRCQSATTGITCTVNGKGFQISTSGITPVPA
;
A
#
# COMPACT_ATOMS: atom_id res chain seq x y z
N MET A 1 4.43 -9.84 -6.80
CA MET A 1 4.74 -10.12 -5.40
C MET A 1 3.87 -11.25 -4.90
N GLN A 2 4.48 -12.25 -4.31
CA GLN A 2 3.83 -13.54 -4.10
C GLN A 2 4.00 -14.11 -2.71
N ALA A 3 4.72 -13.43 -1.84
CA ALA A 3 5.03 -13.99 -0.54
C ALA A 3 3.75 -14.16 0.29
N ALA A 4 3.62 -15.28 0.98
CA ALA A 4 2.49 -15.51 1.87
C ALA A 4 2.47 -14.52 3.02
N THR A 5 3.63 -13.99 3.39
CA THR A 5 3.77 -13.02 4.48
C THR A 5 3.84 -11.58 3.98
N GLY A 6 3.69 -11.37 2.67
CA GLY A 6 3.69 -10.05 2.10
C GLY A 6 4.90 -9.78 1.22
N GLY A 7 5.07 -8.51 0.87
CA GLY A 7 6.16 -8.05 0.04
C GLY A 7 5.91 -6.64 -0.43
N GLU A 8 6.80 -6.16 -1.28
CA GLU A 8 6.77 -4.79 -1.80
C GLU A 8 6.35 -4.76 -3.26
N PHE A 9 5.72 -3.66 -3.66
CA PHE A 9 5.40 -3.44 -5.07
C PHE A 9 5.27 -1.94 -5.36
N LEU A 10 5.40 -1.59 -6.65
CA LEU A 10 5.24 -0.22 -7.14
C LEU A 10 4.01 -0.14 -8.02
N SER A 11 3.38 1.04 -8.05
CA SER A 11 2.41 1.33 -9.10
C SER A 11 3.14 1.46 -10.44
N PRO A 12 2.42 1.31 -11.58
CA PRO A 12 3.05 1.44 -12.90
C PRO A 12 3.77 2.76 -13.13
N THR A 13 3.29 3.86 -12.52
CA THR A 13 3.97 5.16 -12.63
C THR A 13 5.25 5.22 -11.79
N GLY A 14 5.41 4.32 -10.84
CA GLY A 14 6.52 4.35 -9.91
C GLY A 14 6.35 5.34 -8.76
N ASN A 15 5.28 6.15 -8.76
CA ASN A 15 5.08 7.17 -7.73
C ASN A 15 4.52 6.61 -6.43
N ILE A 16 3.82 5.47 -6.49
CA ILE A 16 3.27 4.83 -5.31
C ILE A 16 4.06 3.56 -5.05
N SER A 17 4.51 3.37 -3.82
CA SER A 17 5.13 2.12 -3.40
C SER A 17 4.43 1.63 -2.15
N CYS A 18 4.26 0.32 -2.07
CA CYS A 18 3.54 -0.32 -0.98
C CYS A 18 4.33 -1.50 -0.44
N GLU A 19 4.10 -1.80 0.83
CA GLU A 19 4.63 -2.99 1.47
C GLU A 19 3.53 -3.61 2.30
N VAL A 20 3.27 -4.91 2.07
CA VAL A 20 2.30 -5.66 2.85
C VAL A 20 3.07 -6.65 3.70
N ASP A 21 2.92 -6.55 5.02
CA ASP A 21 3.56 -7.44 5.97
C ASP A 21 2.49 -8.20 6.73
N TYR A 22 2.52 -9.54 6.65
CA TYR A 22 1.61 -10.37 7.42
C TYR A 22 2.43 -11.34 8.24
N GLN A 23 2.48 -11.09 9.56
CA GLN A 23 3.27 -11.88 10.50
C GLN A 23 4.74 -11.97 10.06
N ARG A 24 5.23 -10.86 9.49
CA ARG A 24 6.60 -10.79 8.99
C ARG A 24 7.43 -10.04 10.01
N ALA A 25 8.40 -10.73 10.62
CA ALA A 25 9.25 -10.15 11.64
C ALA A 25 8.44 -9.47 12.76
N GLY A 26 7.27 -10.05 13.10
CA GLY A 26 6.40 -9.50 14.13
C GLY A 26 5.49 -8.39 13.65
N LEU A 27 5.51 -8.04 12.35
CA LEU A 27 4.68 -6.99 11.79
C LEU A 27 3.49 -7.57 11.05
N THR A 28 2.32 -6.93 11.22
CA THR A 28 1.12 -7.21 10.43
C THR A 28 0.50 -5.86 10.09
N GLN A 29 0.76 -5.39 8.88
CA GLN A 29 0.30 -4.09 8.42
C GLN A 29 0.43 -3.97 6.92
N ALA A 30 -0.31 -3.02 6.33
CA ALA A 30 -0.12 -2.61 4.94
C ALA A 30 0.32 -1.15 4.95
N TYR A 31 1.38 -0.85 4.24
CA TYR A 31 1.96 0.48 4.17
C TYR A 31 2.08 0.89 2.70
N CYS A 32 1.64 2.10 2.39
CA CYS A 32 1.81 2.68 1.07
C CYS A 32 2.26 4.12 1.19
N GLN A 33 2.96 4.59 0.16
CA GLN A 33 3.41 5.97 0.12
C GLN A 33 3.40 6.49 -1.31
N THR A 34 3.25 7.82 -1.44
CA THR A 34 3.52 8.53 -2.69
C THR A 34 4.81 9.32 -2.53
N ALA A 35 5.62 9.36 -3.60
CA ALA A 35 6.84 10.15 -3.58
C ALA A 35 6.53 11.63 -3.78
N THR A 36 5.57 11.95 -4.66
CA THR A 36 5.20 13.32 -4.99
C THR A 36 3.69 13.42 -5.16
N PRO A 37 2.99 14.16 -4.30
CA PRO A 37 3.48 14.77 -3.06
C PRO A 37 3.79 13.70 -1.99
N ALA A 38 4.70 14.01 -1.09
CA ALA A 38 5.17 13.05 -0.07
C ALA A 38 4.09 12.79 0.98
N ARG A 39 3.55 11.58 0.99
CA ARG A 39 2.53 11.11 1.94
C ARG A 39 2.70 9.63 2.17
N SER A 40 2.27 9.17 3.33
CA SER A 40 2.23 7.74 3.60
C SER A 40 0.99 7.37 4.39
N VAL A 41 0.65 6.08 4.35
CA VAL A 41 -0.48 5.52 5.07
C VAL A 41 -0.10 4.15 5.58
N THR A 42 -0.49 3.87 6.82
CA THR A 42 -0.27 2.57 7.45
C THR A 42 -1.62 2.03 7.92
N MET A 43 -1.94 0.80 7.53
CA MET A 43 -3.21 0.17 7.85
C MET A 43 -2.97 -1.07 8.70
N THR A 44 -3.75 -1.23 9.76
CA THR A 44 -3.70 -2.41 10.63
C THR A 44 -4.56 -3.53 10.06
N ALA A 45 -4.48 -4.71 10.69
CA ALA A 45 -5.25 -5.88 10.27
C ALA A 45 -6.76 -5.70 10.45
N THR A 46 -7.20 -4.62 11.09
CA THR A 46 -8.63 -4.31 11.25
C THR A 46 -9.18 -3.45 10.13
N GLY A 47 -8.32 -2.97 9.21
CA GLY A 47 -8.71 -2.04 8.16
C GLY A 47 -8.68 -0.59 8.59
N SER A 48 -8.29 -0.31 9.82
CA SER A 48 -8.08 1.06 10.30
C SER A 48 -6.73 1.57 9.85
N TYR A 49 -6.64 2.84 9.45
CA TYR A 49 -5.39 3.37 8.95
C TYR A 49 -5.08 4.74 9.54
N THR A 50 -3.80 5.10 9.49
CA THR A 50 -3.30 6.42 9.86
C THR A 50 -2.48 6.96 8.71
N THR A 51 -2.42 8.29 8.59
CA THR A 51 -1.69 8.95 7.51
C THR A 51 -0.59 9.84 8.06
N CYS A 52 0.41 10.11 7.19
CA CYS A 52 1.52 10.98 7.52
C CYS A 52 1.86 11.79 6.27
N THR A 53 2.23 13.06 6.44
CA THR A 53 2.53 13.96 5.33
C THR A 53 3.94 14.51 5.46
N GLY A 54 4.69 14.49 4.36
CA GLY A 54 6.04 15.05 4.29
C GLY A 54 7.10 14.00 4.05
N GLN A 55 8.29 14.45 3.69
CA GLN A 55 9.41 13.56 3.33
C GLN A 55 9.83 12.64 4.47
N GLN A 56 9.69 13.10 5.71
CA GLN A 56 10.07 12.31 6.86
C GLN A 56 9.20 11.07 7.04
N CYS A 57 8.06 11.00 6.33
CA CYS A 57 7.13 9.87 6.41
C CYS A 57 7.46 8.76 5.44
N LEU A 58 8.45 8.96 4.57
CA LEU A 58 8.73 8.03 3.48
C LEU A 58 9.84 7.06 3.84
N GLY A 59 9.67 5.81 3.41
CA GLY A 59 10.71 4.81 3.44
C GLY A 59 11.26 4.58 2.04
N ASN A 60 12.17 3.65 1.89
CA ASN A 60 12.75 3.28 0.60
C ASN A 60 12.24 1.92 0.18
N SER A 61 11.74 1.84 -1.06
CA SER A 61 11.55 0.53 -1.69
C SER A 61 12.92 -0.01 -2.04
N GLY A 62 13.08 -1.33 -1.94
CA GLY A 62 14.33 -1.95 -2.35
C GLY A 62 14.53 -1.89 -3.85
N ASP A 63 15.78 -2.04 -4.28
CA ASP A 63 16.08 -2.19 -5.70
C ASP A 63 15.37 -3.45 -6.23
N GLY A 64 14.86 -3.36 -7.45
CA GLY A 64 14.18 -4.50 -8.06
C GLY A 64 12.79 -4.74 -7.55
N THR A 65 12.18 -3.79 -6.84
CA THR A 65 10.78 -3.90 -6.39
C THR A 65 9.88 -4.08 -7.60
N PRO A 66 9.03 -5.13 -7.62
CA PRO A 66 8.19 -5.39 -8.78
C PRO A 66 7.08 -4.38 -8.93
N THR A 67 6.62 -4.20 -10.16
CA THR A 67 5.48 -3.35 -10.48
C THR A 67 4.20 -4.18 -10.48
N LEU A 68 3.17 -3.66 -9.82
CA LEU A 68 1.85 -4.27 -9.84
C LEU A 68 1.05 -3.63 -10.97
N ALA A 69 0.83 -4.38 -12.05
CA ALA A 69 0.16 -3.87 -13.23
C ALA A 69 -1.26 -3.41 -12.91
N TYR A 70 -1.75 -2.42 -13.66
CA TYR A 70 -3.14 -1.98 -13.52
C TYR A 70 -4.11 -3.16 -13.69
N GLY A 71 -5.12 -3.20 -12.84
CA GLY A 71 -6.13 -4.24 -12.87
C GLY A 71 -5.76 -5.49 -12.09
N THR A 72 -4.57 -5.56 -11.52
CA THR A 72 -4.14 -6.75 -10.77
C THR A 72 -4.24 -6.49 -9.27
N THR A 73 -4.36 -7.60 -8.54
CA THR A 73 -4.52 -7.60 -7.09
C THR A 73 -3.45 -8.46 -6.46
N THR A 74 -2.94 -8.04 -5.32
CA THR A 74 -2.01 -8.82 -4.52
C THR A 74 -2.37 -8.67 -3.05
N GLY A 75 -1.75 -9.47 -2.19
CA GLY A 75 -1.97 -9.35 -0.76
C GLY A 75 -1.35 -10.48 0.01
N ALA A 76 -1.56 -10.45 1.31
CA ALA A 76 -1.13 -11.49 2.23
C ALA A 76 -2.01 -11.44 3.46
N GLY A 77 -2.35 -12.61 4.03
CA GLY A 77 -3.23 -12.66 5.18
C GLY A 77 -4.56 -11.97 4.90
N PRO A 78 -5.00 -11.05 5.77
CA PRO A 78 -6.26 -10.35 5.57
C PRO A 78 -6.17 -9.20 4.57
N PHE A 79 -4.96 -8.83 4.14
CA PHE A 79 -4.74 -7.66 3.29
C PHE A 79 -4.95 -7.98 1.82
N ARG A 80 -5.55 -7.02 1.11
CA ARG A 80 -5.73 -7.11 -0.34
C ARG A 80 -5.50 -5.74 -0.93
N CYS A 81 -4.59 -5.64 -1.90
CA CYS A 81 -4.27 -4.39 -2.58
C CYS A 81 -4.49 -4.55 -4.08
N GLN A 82 -5.09 -3.54 -4.70
CA GLN A 82 -5.39 -3.55 -6.12
C GLN A 82 -4.81 -2.31 -6.78
N SER A 83 -4.18 -2.52 -7.94
CA SER A 83 -3.61 -1.43 -8.73
C SER A 83 -4.61 -0.99 -9.80
N ALA A 84 -4.80 0.33 -9.91
CA ALA A 84 -5.67 0.93 -10.92
C ALA A 84 -5.10 2.26 -11.35
N THR A 85 -5.62 2.80 -12.45
CA THR A 85 -5.17 4.12 -12.93
C THR A 85 -5.49 5.23 -11.93
N THR A 86 -6.46 5.00 -11.05
CA THR A 86 -6.86 5.94 -10.01
C THR A 86 -6.01 5.85 -8.74
N GLY A 87 -5.12 4.87 -8.64
CA GLY A 87 -4.25 4.70 -7.48
C GLY A 87 -4.20 3.26 -7.00
N ILE A 88 -3.71 3.07 -5.78
CA ILE A 88 -3.64 1.76 -5.14
C ILE A 88 -4.69 1.73 -4.02
N THR A 89 -5.53 0.70 -4.03
CA THR A 89 -6.54 0.49 -2.99
C THR A 89 -6.16 -0.73 -2.17
N CYS A 90 -6.02 -0.56 -0.86
CA CYS A 90 -5.72 -1.67 0.04
C CYS A 90 -6.84 -1.78 1.08
N THR A 91 -7.32 -3.01 1.30
CA THR A 91 -8.46 -3.24 2.18
C THR A 91 -8.27 -4.50 3.03
N VAL A 92 -9.02 -4.53 4.12
CA VAL A 92 -9.26 -5.72 4.94
C VAL A 92 -10.77 -5.88 5.03
N ASN A 93 -11.31 -6.96 4.46
CA ASN A 93 -12.76 -7.20 4.41
C ASN A 93 -13.52 -6.01 3.82
N GLY A 94 -12.97 -5.39 2.78
CA GLY A 94 -13.60 -4.28 2.08
C GLY A 94 -13.42 -2.92 2.74
N LYS A 95 -12.69 -2.83 3.82
CA LYS A 95 -12.44 -1.59 4.55
C LYS A 95 -10.96 -1.24 4.48
N GLY A 96 -10.64 0.01 4.13
CA GLY A 96 -9.25 0.43 4.07
C GLY A 96 -9.10 1.80 3.45
N PHE A 97 -8.17 1.93 2.49
CA PHE A 97 -7.83 3.22 1.90
C PHE A 97 -7.55 3.09 0.41
N GLN A 98 -7.64 4.22 -0.27
CA GLN A 98 -7.09 4.39 -1.60
C GLN A 98 -6.06 5.51 -1.55
N ILE A 99 -4.87 5.28 -2.09
CA ILE A 99 -3.80 6.28 -2.16
C ILE A 99 -3.52 6.62 -3.61
N SER A 100 -3.42 7.92 -3.88
CA SER A 100 -3.09 8.45 -5.21
C SER A 100 -2.33 9.75 -5.04
N THR A 101 -1.96 10.38 -6.17
CA THR A 101 -1.32 11.70 -6.12
C THR A 101 -2.24 12.77 -5.56
N SER A 102 -3.56 12.53 -5.59
CA SER A 102 -4.55 13.46 -5.05
C SER A 102 -4.72 13.36 -3.54
N GLY A 103 -4.29 12.25 -2.95
CA GLY A 103 -4.40 12.07 -1.52
C GLY A 103 -4.75 10.65 -1.12
N ILE A 104 -5.19 10.53 0.12
CA ILE A 104 -5.55 9.25 0.73
C ILE A 104 -6.99 9.36 1.19
N THR A 105 -7.84 8.45 0.74
CA THR A 105 -9.26 8.49 1.05
C THR A 105 -9.71 7.14 1.60
N PRO A 106 -10.79 7.12 2.41
CA PRO A 106 -11.27 5.86 2.98
C PRO A 106 -12.01 5.01 1.95
N VAL A 107 -12.03 3.69 2.18
CA VAL A 107 -12.80 2.73 1.39
C VAL A 107 -13.59 1.90 2.40
N PRO A 108 -14.91 1.79 2.26
CA PRO A 108 -15.74 2.59 1.35
C PRO A 108 -15.75 4.06 1.75
N ALA A 109 -16.03 4.87 0.76
CA ALA A 109 -16.03 6.33 0.93
C ALA A 109 -17.15 6.77 1.88
#